data_153045f54c2eb48add0e489c74866d2b
#
_entry.id   153045f54c2eb48add0e489c74866d2b
#
_cell.length_a   1.000
_cell.length_b   1.000
_cell.length_c   1.000
_cell.angle_alpha   90.00
_cell.angle_beta   90.00
_cell.angle_gamma   90.00
#
_symmetry.space_group_name_H-M   'P 1'
#
loop_
_entity.id
_entity.type
_entity.pdbx_description
1 polymer ?
#
loop_
_entity_poly.entity_id
_entity_poly.type
_entity_poly.pdbx_seq_one_letter_code
_entity_poly.pdbx_strand_id
1 'polypeptide(L)'
;NNPGALAIRDSCIKRRAAGKWPQAPVAANIGRSKSVDNARAPTDYAETFGLLYEHSDIFVLNVSSPNTPGLRELQEDDHIRDVVSACVRVRESNSGTKPILLKLSPDLDEDVMLSCSGAALSAGIDGFIATNTTISRPIPSNTRSRKILAESGGLSGRPLQSQSLEKIGLLYDSVGDKV
;
A
#
# COMPACT_ATOMS: atom_id res chain seq x y z
N ASN A 1 -1.81 -13.66 -7.75
CA ASN A 1 -1.77 -14.20 -6.39
C ASN A 1 -0.32 -14.46 -6.00
N ASN A 2 0.11 -13.94 -4.86
CA ASN A 2 1.41 -14.27 -4.30
C ASN A 2 1.31 -15.52 -3.40
N PRO A 3 2.42 -16.24 -3.18
CA PRO A 3 2.43 -17.49 -2.41
C PRO A 3 2.43 -17.29 -0.89
N GLY A 4 2.31 -16.06 -0.41
CA GLY A 4 2.38 -15.68 1.00
C GLY A 4 3.78 -15.26 1.45
N ALA A 5 3.84 -14.55 2.58
CA ALA A 5 5.06 -13.91 3.08
C ALA A 5 6.22 -14.89 3.36
N LEU A 6 5.92 -16.06 3.91
CA LEU A 6 6.93 -17.12 4.16
C LEU A 6 7.61 -17.57 2.87
N ALA A 7 6.83 -17.89 1.85
CA ALA A 7 7.37 -18.36 0.57
C ALA A 7 8.17 -17.25 -0.16
N ILE A 8 7.75 -16.00 -0.01
CA ILE A 8 8.50 -14.84 -0.54
C ILE A 8 9.82 -14.69 0.20
N ARG A 9 9.83 -14.74 1.53
CA ARG A 9 11.05 -14.71 2.35
C ARG A 9 12.03 -15.79 1.91
N ASP A 10 11.58 -17.04 1.79
CA ASP A 10 12.41 -18.16 1.40
C ASP A 10 12.98 -18.00 -0.02
N SER A 11 12.20 -17.40 -0.93
CA SER A 11 12.67 -17.02 -2.27
C SER A 11 13.76 -15.95 -2.22
N CYS A 12 13.62 -14.94 -1.34
CA CYS A 12 14.63 -13.90 -1.13
C CYS A 12 15.94 -14.49 -0.61
N ILE A 13 15.87 -15.38 0.38
CA ILE A 13 17.04 -16.08 0.93
C ILE A 13 17.76 -16.86 -0.18
N LYS A 14 17.05 -17.65 -0.97
CA LYS A 14 17.61 -18.42 -2.09
C LYS A 14 18.28 -17.52 -3.14
N ARG A 15 17.67 -16.38 -3.49
CA ARG A 15 18.23 -15.43 -4.45
C ARG A 15 19.50 -14.77 -3.94
N ARG A 16 19.55 -14.39 -2.66
CA ARG A 16 20.76 -13.84 -2.03
C ARG A 16 21.89 -14.87 -2.03
N ALA A 17 21.63 -16.10 -1.60
CA ALA A 17 22.61 -17.18 -1.59
C ALA A 17 23.16 -17.51 -2.98
N ALA A 18 22.34 -17.33 -4.03
CA ALA A 18 22.75 -17.56 -5.42
C ALA A 18 23.44 -16.34 -6.07
N GLY A 19 23.71 -15.26 -5.33
CA GLY A 19 24.26 -14.01 -5.89
C GLY A 19 23.34 -13.27 -6.87
N LYS A 20 22.04 -13.55 -6.84
CA LYS A 20 21.01 -12.99 -7.75
C LYS A 20 20.17 -11.91 -7.10
N TRP A 21 20.71 -11.24 -6.07
CA TRP A 21 20.02 -10.12 -5.44
C TRP A 21 20.15 -8.86 -6.31
N PRO A 22 19.08 -8.05 -6.47
CA PRO A 22 19.17 -6.83 -7.27
C PRO A 22 20.11 -5.80 -6.62
N GLN A 23 20.74 -4.97 -7.45
CA GLN A 23 21.54 -3.83 -6.98
C GLN A 23 20.68 -2.61 -6.60
N ALA A 24 19.44 -2.56 -7.10
CA ALA A 24 18.49 -1.51 -6.77
C ALA A 24 17.77 -1.82 -5.44
N PRO A 25 17.27 -0.77 -4.74
CA PRO A 25 16.46 -0.96 -3.54
C PRO A 25 15.23 -1.85 -3.79
N VAL A 26 14.95 -2.72 -2.84
CA VAL A 26 13.82 -3.65 -2.89
C VAL A 26 12.72 -3.17 -1.97
N ALA A 27 11.54 -2.90 -2.52
CA ALA A 27 10.37 -2.53 -1.76
C ALA A 27 9.43 -3.72 -1.55
N ALA A 28 9.07 -4.02 -0.30
CA ALA A 28 8.01 -4.96 0.03
C ALA A 28 6.66 -4.24 0.05
N ASN A 29 5.80 -4.54 -0.93
CA ASN A 29 4.43 -4.06 -0.95
C ASN A 29 3.54 -5.10 -0.26
N ILE A 30 3.16 -4.81 0.99
CA ILE A 30 2.42 -5.71 1.87
C ILE A 30 0.97 -5.25 2.03
N GLY A 31 0.07 -6.20 2.13
CA GLY A 31 -1.35 -5.95 2.33
C GLY A 31 -1.98 -7.04 3.18
N ARG A 32 -3.16 -6.79 3.72
CA ARG A 32 -3.91 -7.76 4.54
C ARG A 32 -4.14 -9.06 3.78
N SER A 33 -3.89 -10.17 4.44
CA SER A 33 -4.22 -11.51 3.93
C SER A 33 -5.73 -11.65 3.72
N LYS A 34 -6.14 -12.31 2.63
CA LYS A 34 -7.58 -12.47 2.31
C LYS A 34 -8.38 -13.23 3.37
N SER A 35 -7.71 -14.11 4.11
CA SER A 35 -8.31 -14.93 5.18
C SER A 35 -8.37 -14.23 6.54
N VAL A 36 -7.83 -13.02 6.65
CA VAL A 36 -7.77 -12.24 7.90
C VAL A 36 -8.80 -11.11 7.82
N ASP A 37 -9.56 -10.91 8.88
CA ASP A 37 -10.49 -9.78 9.00
C ASP A 37 -9.78 -8.46 9.33
N ASN A 38 -10.50 -7.34 9.24
CA ASN A 38 -9.93 -6.01 9.49
C ASN A 38 -9.50 -5.82 10.96
N ALA A 39 -10.15 -6.45 11.92
CA ALA A 39 -9.80 -6.36 13.34
C ALA A 39 -8.41 -6.96 13.62
N ARG A 40 -7.98 -7.92 12.84
CA ARG A 40 -6.65 -8.55 12.94
C ARG A 40 -5.63 -7.99 11.94
N ALA A 41 -6.00 -7.03 11.13
CA ALA A 41 -5.11 -6.44 10.14
C ALA A 41 -3.79 -5.90 10.75
N PRO A 42 -3.78 -5.18 11.88
CA PRO A 42 -2.53 -4.69 12.47
C PRO A 42 -1.52 -5.80 12.74
N THR A 43 -1.98 -6.95 13.26
CA THR A 43 -1.13 -8.11 13.52
C THR A 43 -0.62 -8.74 12.22
N ASP A 44 -1.49 -8.94 11.23
CA ASP A 44 -1.14 -9.55 9.93
C ASP A 44 -0.10 -8.71 9.16
N TYR A 45 -0.25 -7.37 9.17
CA TYR A 45 0.75 -6.46 8.59
C TYR A 45 2.08 -6.53 9.34
N ALA A 46 2.06 -6.49 10.67
CA ALA A 46 3.26 -6.53 11.49
C ALA A 46 4.03 -7.86 11.33
N GLU A 47 3.33 -8.99 11.29
CA GLU A 47 3.93 -10.31 11.04
C GLU A 47 4.59 -10.36 9.65
N THR A 48 3.88 -9.93 8.61
CA THR A 48 4.42 -9.88 7.24
C THR A 48 5.61 -8.93 7.13
N PHE A 49 5.53 -7.76 7.78
CA PHE A 49 6.60 -6.77 7.87
C PHE A 49 7.86 -7.39 8.50
N GLY A 50 7.72 -8.03 9.67
CA GLY A 50 8.82 -8.69 10.37
C GLY A 50 9.47 -9.82 9.57
N LEU A 51 8.66 -10.67 8.91
CA LEU A 51 9.16 -11.75 8.06
C LEU A 51 10.01 -11.27 6.88
N LEU A 52 9.70 -10.09 6.34
CA LEU A 52 10.37 -9.52 5.16
C LEU A 52 11.42 -8.47 5.53
N TYR A 53 11.59 -8.15 6.82
CA TYR A 53 12.42 -7.04 7.27
C TYR A 53 13.84 -7.11 6.71
N GLU A 54 14.54 -8.22 6.88
CA GLU A 54 15.91 -8.42 6.40
C GLU A 54 16.04 -8.49 4.87
N HIS A 55 14.91 -8.58 4.17
CA HIS A 55 14.87 -8.79 2.71
C HIS A 55 14.32 -7.61 1.92
N SER A 56 14.09 -6.48 2.57
CA SER A 56 13.52 -5.29 1.95
C SER A 56 14.23 -4.04 2.44
N ASP A 57 14.35 -3.06 1.59
CA ASP A 57 14.93 -1.76 1.91
C ASP A 57 13.85 -0.73 2.23
N ILE A 58 12.65 -0.91 1.67
CA ILE A 58 11.48 -0.03 1.83
C ILE A 58 10.24 -0.91 2.04
N PHE A 59 9.30 -0.45 2.85
CA PHE A 59 8.00 -1.09 3.02
C PHE A 59 6.87 -0.21 2.52
N VAL A 60 5.90 -0.82 1.83
CA VAL A 60 4.68 -0.16 1.36
C VAL A 60 3.49 -0.84 2.00
N LEU A 61 2.77 -0.13 2.87
CA LEU A 61 1.51 -0.59 3.46
C LEU A 61 0.38 -0.33 2.46
N ASN A 62 -0.10 -1.39 1.82
CA ASN A 62 -1.12 -1.31 0.79
C ASN A 62 -2.51 -1.57 1.38
N VAL A 63 -3.18 -0.53 1.81
CA VAL A 63 -4.55 -0.55 2.35
C VAL A 63 -5.61 -0.20 1.30
N SER A 64 -5.23 -0.12 0.03
CA SER A 64 -6.04 0.52 -1.03
C SER A 64 -6.42 -0.42 -2.18
N SER A 65 -6.09 -1.73 -2.11
CA SER A 65 -6.40 -2.67 -3.18
C SER A 65 -7.92 -2.87 -3.33
N PRO A 66 -8.48 -2.69 -4.54
CA PRO A 66 -9.89 -2.96 -4.79
C PRO A 66 -10.21 -4.47 -4.87
N ASN A 67 -9.18 -5.31 -4.92
CA ASN A 67 -9.32 -6.76 -5.13
C ASN A 67 -9.41 -7.56 -3.82
N THR A 68 -9.27 -6.90 -2.67
CA THR A 68 -9.38 -7.52 -1.35
C THR A 68 -10.62 -6.95 -0.66
N PRO A 69 -11.66 -7.76 -0.39
CA PRO A 69 -12.88 -7.29 0.25
C PRO A 69 -12.59 -6.57 1.58
N GLY A 70 -13.22 -5.43 1.80
CA GLY A 70 -13.11 -4.65 3.04
C GLY A 70 -11.76 -3.96 3.26
N LEU A 71 -10.75 -4.17 2.39
CA LEU A 71 -9.41 -3.61 2.62
C LEU A 71 -9.42 -2.08 2.66
N ARG A 72 -10.26 -1.44 1.87
CA ARG A 72 -10.36 0.02 1.80
C ARG A 72 -10.98 0.65 3.06
N GLU A 73 -11.71 -0.12 3.85
CA GLU A 73 -12.20 0.29 5.17
C GLU A 73 -11.05 0.55 6.15
N LEU A 74 -9.88 -0.05 5.92
CA LEU A 74 -8.66 0.24 6.70
C LEU A 74 -8.11 1.65 6.48
N GLN A 75 -8.67 2.43 5.56
CA GLN A 75 -8.31 3.84 5.35
C GLN A 75 -9.08 4.80 6.29
N GLU A 76 -9.88 4.26 7.20
CA GLU A 76 -10.43 5.01 8.34
C GLU A 76 -9.33 5.25 9.38
N ASP A 77 -9.36 6.40 10.05
CA ASP A 77 -8.29 6.94 10.90
C ASP A 77 -7.79 5.97 11.98
N ASP A 78 -8.70 5.33 12.69
CA ASP A 78 -8.33 4.41 13.77
C ASP A 78 -7.64 3.14 13.23
N HIS A 79 -8.17 2.58 12.15
CA HIS A 79 -7.59 1.40 11.52
C HIS A 79 -6.21 1.68 10.94
N ILE A 80 -6.03 2.83 10.29
CA ILE A 80 -4.72 3.23 9.74
C ILE A 80 -3.70 3.42 10.85
N ARG A 81 -4.08 4.11 11.93
CA ARG A 81 -3.20 4.33 13.07
C ARG A 81 -2.72 3.01 13.66
N ASP A 82 -3.62 2.04 13.82
CA ASP A 82 -3.29 0.75 14.39
C ASP A 82 -2.35 -0.06 13.48
N VAL A 83 -2.61 -0.11 12.17
CA VAL A 83 -1.76 -0.81 11.19
C VAL A 83 -0.36 -0.19 11.12
N VAL A 84 -0.27 1.14 11.01
CA VAL A 84 1.01 1.85 10.93
C VAL A 84 1.79 1.66 12.24
N SER A 85 1.16 1.90 13.39
CA SER A 85 1.81 1.74 14.70
C SER A 85 2.33 0.32 14.93
N ALA A 86 1.60 -0.70 14.47
CA ALA A 86 2.04 -2.10 14.58
C ALA A 86 3.33 -2.34 13.77
N CYS A 87 3.42 -1.82 12.54
CA CYS A 87 4.62 -1.93 11.71
C CYS A 87 5.78 -1.09 12.25
N VAL A 88 5.51 0.12 12.76
CA VAL A 88 6.53 1.00 13.38
C VAL A 88 7.16 0.31 14.60
N ARG A 89 6.38 -0.31 15.47
CA ARG A 89 6.91 -1.08 16.61
C ARG A 89 7.86 -2.20 16.16
N VAL A 90 7.53 -2.92 15.06
CA VAL A 90 8.44 -3.95 14.51
C VAL A 90 9.72 -3.31 13.96
N ARG A 91 9.62 -2.16 13.26
CA ARG A 91 10.78 -1.40 12.78
C ARG A 91 11.71 -1.03 13.94
N GLU A 92 11.17 -0.46 14.99
CA GLU A 92 11.92 -0.04 16.17
C GLU A 92 12.61 -1.21 16.88
N SER A 93 11.92 -2.34 17.03
CA SER A 93 12.50 -3.54 17.65
C SER A 93 13.65 -4.14 16.84
N ASN A 94 13.75 -3.84 15.55
CA ASN A 94 14.85 -4.26 14.69
C ASN A 94 15.96 -3.19 14.55
N SER A 95 15.96 -2.15 15.40
CA SER A 95 16.93 -1.05 15.39
C SER A 95 17.08 -0.38 14.03
N GLY A 96 16.00 -0.40 13.22
CA GLY A 96 16.04 -0.04 11.83
C GLY A 96 15.40 1.30 11.50
N THR A 97 15.86 1.86 10.39
CA THR A 97 15.39 3.13 9.82
C THR A 97 14.75 2.92 8.44
N LYS A 98 14.25 1.69 8.15
CA LYS A 98 13.68 1.39 6.83
C LYS A 98 12.40 2.19 6.63
N PRO A 99 12.28 2.94 5.52
CA PRO A 99 11.11 3.74 5.25
C PRO A 99 9.84 2.91 5.14
N ILE A 100 8.76 3.42 5.72
CA ILE A 100 7.41 2.85 5.64
C ILE A 100 6.52 3.84 4.89
N LEU A 101 6.00 3.45 3.73
CA LEU A 101 5.14 4.27 2.90
C LEU A 101 3.70 3.74 2.94
N LEU A 102 2.72 4.63 2.98
CA LEU A 102 1.31 4.27 2.87
C LEU A 102 0.82 4.45 1.44
N LYS A 103 0.24 3.40 0.84
CA LYS A 103 -0.32 3.46 -0.51
C LYS A 103 -1.82 3.68 -0.49
N LEU A 104 -2.24 4.84 -1.01
CA LEU A 104 -3.61 5.34 -0.96
C LEU A 104 -4.44 5.00 -2.20
N SER A 105 -5.75 4.92 -2.01
CA SER A 105 -6.72 4.77 -3.10
C SER A 105 -6.97 6.11 -3.80
N PRO A 106 -7.08 6.15 -5.14
CA PRO A 106 -7.51 7.35 -5.84
C PRO A 106 -9.00 7.66 -5.63
N ASP A 107 -9.77 6.67 -5.18
CA ASP A 107 -11.23 6.75 -5.03
C ASP A 107 -11.66 7.27 -3.66
N LEU A 108 -10.71 7.68 -2.78
CA LEU A 108 -11.01 8.34 -1.53
C LEU A 108 -11.53 9.76 -1.76
N ASP A 109 -12.54 10.15 -1.00
CA ASP A 109 -12.92 11.55 -0.87
C ASP A 109 -11.75 12.35 -0.27
N GLU A 110 -11.69 13.65 -0.55
CA GLU A 110 -10.56 14.49 -0.15
C GLU A 110 -10.41 14.55 1.37
N ASP A 111 -11.50 14.79 2.08
CA ASP A 111 -11.50 14.86 3.55
C ASP A 111 -11.03 13.54 4.18
N VAL A 112 -11.48 12.40 3.64
CA VAL A 112 -11.06 11.07 4.11
C VAL A 112 -9.58 10.84 3.81
N MET A 113 -9.09 11.25 2.64
CA MET A 113 -7.67 11.14 2.29
C MET A 113 -6.81 11.97 3.23
N LEU A 114 -7.20 13.19 3.53
CA LEU A 114 -6.47 14.09 4.43
C LEU A 114 -6.48 13.58 5.87
N SER A 115 -7.62 13.12 6.38
CA SER A 115 -7.75 12.53 7.71
C SER A 115 -6.87 11.29 7.85
N CYS A 116 -6.99 10.34 6.92
CA CYS A 116 -6.17 9.13 6.84
C CYS A 116 -4.67 9.46 6.81
N SER A 117 -4.27 10.46 6.02
CA SER A 117 -2.86 10.88 5.92
C SER A 117 -2.36 11.48 7.23
N GLY A 118 -3.15 12.30 7.89
CA GLY A 118 -2.85 12.86 9.22
C GLY A 118 -2.71 11.78 10.29
N ALA A 119 -3.62 10.80 10.30
CA ALA A 119 -3.56 9.66 11.21
C ALA A 119 -2.30 8.82 10.98
N ALA A 120 -1.94 8.55 9.73
CA ALA A 120 -0.74 7.80 9.35
C ALA A 120 0.55 8.53 9.76
N LEU A 121 0.65 9.84 9.51
CA LEU A 121 1.79 10.67 9.93
C LEU A 121 1.96 10.64 11.45
N SER A 122 0.86 10.82 12.20
CA SER A 122 0.88 10.77 13.66
C SER A 122 1.32 9.40 14.20
N ALA A 123 1.12 8.33 13.44
CA ALA A 123 1.53 6.97 13.77
C ALA A 123 2.96 6.63 13.32
N GLY A 124 3.66 7.52 12.61
CA GLY A 124 5.07 7.38 12.25
C GLY A 124 5.34 6.81 10.86
N ILE A 125 4.43 7.06 9.89
CA ILE A 125 4.68 6.80 8.47
C ILE A 125 5.73 7.79 7.92
N ASP A 126 6.54 7.36 6.97
CA ASP A 126 7.60 8.20 6.40
C ASP A 126 7.20 8.83 5.06
N GLY A 127 6.08 8.44 4.48
CA GLY A 127 5.61 9.01 3.22
C GLY A 127 4.42 8.28 2.61
N PHE A 128 4.02 8.73 1.42
CA PHE A 128 2.83 8.24 0.73
C PHE A 128 3.12 7.81 -0.71
N ILE A 129 2.32 6.87 -1.21
CA ILE A 129 2.25 6.52 -2.63
C ILE A 129 0.85 6.87 -3.14
N ALA A 130 0.74 7.87 -3.96
CA ALA A 130 -0.46 8.25 -4.68
C ALA A 130 -0.29 7.92 -6.17
N THR A 131 -1.08 7.01 -6.70
CA THR A 131 -2.15 6.27 -6.05
C THR A 131 -2.17 4.80 -6.48
N ASN A 132 -3.07 3.99 -5.87
CA ASN A 132 -3.44 2.67 -6.40
C ASN A 132 -4.30 2.83 -7.67
N THR A 133 -4.80 1.73 -8.21
CA THR A 133 -5.75 1.71 -9.33
C THR A 133 -7.15 2.13 -8.86
N THR A 134 -7.97 2.66 -9.79
CA THR A 134 -9.35 3.09 -9.51
C THR A 134 -10.38 2.03 -9.88
N ILE A 135 -11.50 1.99 -9.19
CA ILE A 135 -12.71 1.25 -9.59
C ILE A 135 -13.62 2.10 -10.51
N SER A 136 -13.36 3.38 -10.62
CA SER A 136 -14.08 4.26 -11.54
C SER A 136 -13.87 3.83 -12.99
N ARG A 137 -14.90 3.97 -13.82
CA ARG A 137 -14.87 3.60 -15.23
C ARG A 137 -15.30 4.78 -16.10
N PRO A 138 -14.47 5.21 -17.06
CA PRO A 138 -14.87 6.22 -18.02
C PRO A 138 -15.93 5.66 -18.96
N ILE A 139 -16.66 6.55 -19.64
CA ILE A 139 -17.63 6.17 -20.68
C ILE A 139 -16.86 5.52 -21.85
N PRO A 140 -17.21 4.29 -22.26
CA PRO A 140 -16.50 3.61 -23.34
C PRO A 140 -16.76 4.30 -24.68
N SER A 141 -15.69 4.61 -25.42
CA SER A 141 -15.75 5.26 -26.72
C SER A 141 -16.11 4.34 -27.87
N ASN A 142 -15.95 3.03 -27.70
CA ASN A 142 -16.22 2.01 -28.72
C ASN A 142 -16.43 0.61 -28.08
N THR A 143 -16.79 -0.38 -28.92
CA THR A 143 -17.04 -1.77 -28.45
C THR A 143 -15.83 -2.42 -27.80
N ARG A 144 -14.59 -2.13 -28.26
CA ARG A 144 -13.36 -2.68 -27.70
C ARG A 144 -13.12 -2.11 -26.29
N SER A 145 -13.23 -0.79 -26.12
CA SER A 145 -13.09 -0.14 -24.82
C SER A 145 -14.17 -0.60 -23.84
N ARG A 146 -15.41 -0.84 -24.31
CA ARG A 146 -16.49 -1.40 -23.47
C ARG A 146 -16.12 -2.75 -22.88
N LYS A 147 -15.55 -3.67 -23.70
CA LYS A 147 -15.12 -4.99 -23.23
C LYS A 147 -14.00 -4.88 -22.17
N ILE A 148 -12.99 -4.04 -22.41
CA ILE A 148 -11.87 -3.83 -21.48
C ILE A 148 -12.36 -3.22 -20.16
N LEU A 149 -13.23 -2.21 -20.23
CA LEU A 149 -13.76 -1.54 -19.04
C LEU A 149 -14.74 -2.39 -18.23
N ALA A 150 -15.27 -3.46 -18.81
CA ALA A 150 -16.12 -4.44 -18.12
C ALA A 150 -15.34 -5.48 -17.33
N GLU A 151 -14.01 -5.56 -17.50
CA GLU A 151 -13.17 -6.48 -16.74
C GLU A 151 -13.15 -6.12 -15.25
N SER A 152 -13.07 -7.15 -14.40
CA SER A 152 -12.94 -6.99 -12.96
C SER A 152 -11.54 -6.47 -12.58
N GLY A 153 -11.44 -5.78 -11.43
CA GLY A 153 -10.17 -5.26 -10.92
C GLY A 153 -10.06 -3.75 -11.06
N GLY A 154 -8.89 -3.21 -10.75
CA GLY A 154 -8.62 -1.78 -10.82
C GLY A 154 -8.18 -1.33 -12.21
N LEU A 155 -8.63 -0.15 -12.62
CA LEU A 155 -8.21 0.52 -13.84
C LEU A 155 -6.99 1.39 -13.58
N SER A 156 -6.02 1.37 -14.49
CA SER A 156 -4.80 2.19 -14.45
C SER A 156 -4.52 2.87 -15.80
N GLY A 157 -3.37 3.52 -15.92
CA GLY A 157 -2.93 4.20 -17.13
C GLY A 157 -3.61 5.56 -17.36
N ARG A 158 -3.70 5.99 -18.62
CA ARG A 158 -4.21 7.33 -18.96
C ARG A 158 -5.55 7.72 -18.32
N PRO A 159 -6.55 6.82 -18.19
CA PRO A 159 -7.82 7.19 -17.54
C PRO A 159 -7.69 7.59 -16.08
N LEU A 160 -6.66 7.10 -15.38
CA LEU A 160 -6.40 7.43 -13.98
C LEU A 160 -5.53 8.68 -13.80
N GLN A 161 -4.83 9.14 -14.84
CA GLN A 161 -3.76 10.13 -14.73
C GLN A 161 -4.20 11.43 -14.03
N SER A 162 -5.30 12.03 -14.48
CA SER A 162 -5.79 13.30 -13.89
C SER A 162 -6.14 13.14 -12.42
N GLN A 163 -6.91 12.10 -12.09
CA GLN A 163 -7.31 11.81 -10.72
C GLN A 163 -6.09 11.54 -9.81
N SER A 164 -5.08 10.83 -10.32
CA SER A 164 -3.85 10.60 -9.55
C SER A 164 -3.07 11.89 -9.31
N LEU A 165 -2.96 12.77 -10.32
CA LEU A 165 -2.29 14.07 -10.17
C LEU A 165 -3.02 15.00 -9.20
N GLU A 166 -4.35 15.03 -9.22
CA GLU A 166 -5.15 15.79 -8.25
C GLU A 166 -4.88 15.31 -6.82
N LYS A 167 -4.88 14.00 -6.59
CA LYS A 167 -4.59 13.42 -5.28
C LYS A 167 -3.14 13.66 -4.82
N ILE A 168 -2.16 13.67 -5.74
CA ILE A 168 -0.77 14.04 -5.45
C ILE A 168 -0.70 15.52 -5.03
N GLY A 169 -1.36 16.41 -5.76
CA GLY A 169 -1.42 17.84 -5.40
C GLY A 169 -2.01 18.06 -4.02
N LEU A 170 -3.16 17.44 -3.74
CA LEU A 170 -3.83 17.51 -2.43
C LEU A 170 -2.92 17.06 -1.27
N LEU A 171 -2.22 15.94 -1.45
CA LEU A 171 -1.29 15.43 -0.45
C LEU A 171 -0.10 16.36 -0.27
N TYR A 172 0.50 16.84 -1.37
CA TYR A 172 1.64 17.76 -1.32
C TYR A 172 1.30 19.05 -0.56
N ASP A 173 0.15 19.66 -0.86
CA ASP A 173 -0.29 20.90 -0.22
C ASP A 173 -0.58 20.72 1.29
N SER A 174 -0.97 19.50 1.69
CA SER A 174 -1.40 19.25 3.08
C SER A 174 -0.30 18.70 3.97
N VAL A 175 0.60 17.87 3.42
CA VAL A 175 1.58 17.10 4.21
C VAL A 175 2.99 17.10 3.61
N GLY A 176 3.20 17.77 2.48
CA GLY A 176 4.47 17.77 1.74
C GLY A 176 5.69 18.19 2.57
N ASP A 177 5.50 19.10 3.52
CA ASP A 177 6.56 19.57 4.43
C ASP A 177 6.87 18.58 5.58
N LYS A 178 6.12 17.49 5.70
CA LYS A 178 6.19 16.54 6.83
C LYS A 178 6.74 15.17 6.41
N VAL A 179 7.04 14.96 5.13
CA VAL A 179 7.50 13.68 4.55
C VAL A 179 8.70 13.88 3.64
#